data_e4e5c21440bb82f5534f687b6d1a8fc2
#
_entry.id   e4e5c21440bb82f5534f687b6d1a8fc2
#
_cell.length_a   1.000
_cell.length_b   1.000
_cell.length_c   1.000
_cell.angle_alpha   90.00
_cell.angle_beta   90.00
_cell.angle_gamma   90.00
#
_symmetry.space_group_name_H-M   'P 1'
#
loop_
_entity.id
_entity.type
_entity.pdbx_description
1 polymer ?
#
loop_
_entity_poly.entity_id
_entity_poly.type
_entity_poly.pdbx_seq_one_letter_code
_entity_poly.pdbx_strand_id
1 'polypeptide(L)'
;MDTEIIRELFNGYLEITEENQLPNDLNEAINERLNHMPELQIGKYGQIQEWSEDYDEVEPGHRHISQLFALYPAGQIRMDKTPELAQAAKQTIERRLKYGGGHTGWSKAWIILFYARLWEKEEAWKNLKELLEYATLNNLFDNHPPFQIDGNFGGACGLLEMLIQDYSDKVFLLPALPNSLLNGEVNGICLKSGAVLDMKWKEGNIDEIRITATRDCKFTLVTEEEYPLHLKKDQTVFLDKNFKERGRKTK
;
A
#
# COMPACT_ATOMS: atom_id res chain seq x y z
N MET A 1 17.16 -2.44 -0.83
CA MET A 1 16.50 -1.37 -1.66
C MET A 1 16.83 -1.47 -3.15
N ASP A 2 18.08 -1.48 -3.58
CA ASP A 2 18.42 -1.48 -5.03
C ASP A 2 17.80 -2.66 -5.77
N THR A 3 17.91 -3.87 -5.20
CA THR A 3 17.29 -5.08 -5.73
C THR A 3 15.76 -4.96 -5.85
N GLU A 4 15.12 -4.37 -4.86
CA GLU A 4 13.68 -4.16 -4.83
C GLU A 4 13.22 -3.16 -5.90
N ILE A 5 13.97 -2.06 -6.08
CA ILE A 5 13.70 -1.04 -7.11
C ILE A 5 13.89 -1.64 -8.52
N ILE A 6 14.97 -2.40 -8.72
CA ILE A 6 15.23 -3.06 -10.02
C ILE A 6 14.13 -4.08 -10.33
N ARG A 7 13.71 -4.87 -9.33
CA ARG A 7 12.61 -5.85 -9.47
C ARG A 7 11.31 -5.14 -9.87
N GLU A 8 10.99 -4.03 -9.22
CA GLU A 8 9.80 -3.23 -9.52
C GLU A 8 9.85 -2.66 -10.94
N LEU A 9 10.98 -2.08 -11.35
CA LEU A 9 11.18 -1.57 -12.70
C LEU A 9 11.03 -2.67 -13.77
N PHE A 10 11.63 -3.82 -13.55
CA PHE A 10 11.60 -4.92 -14.50
C PHE A 10 10.21 -5.51 -14.63
N ASN A 11 9.52 -5.76 -13.51
CA ASN A 11 8.15 -6.25 -13.54
C ASN A 11 7.20 -5.25 -14.21
N GLY A 12 7.33 -3.96 -13.90
CA GLY A 12 6.54 -2.91 -14.55
C GLY A 12 6.79 -2.80 -16.06
N TYR A 13 8.05 -2.98 -16.51
CA TYR A 13 8.36 -3.01 -17.95
C TYR A 13 7.67 -4.20 -18.62
N LEU A 14 7.76 -5.41 -18.05
CA LEU A 14 7.14 -6.61 -18.59
C LEU A 14 5.61 -6.46 -18.66
N GLU A 15 4.98 -5.97 -17.58
CA GLU A 15 3.54 -5.73 -17.51
C GLU A 15 3.07 -4.74 -18.60
N ILE A 16 3.78 -3.62 -18.76
CA ILE A 16 3.42 -2.59 -19.76
C ILE A 16 3.59 -3.12 -21.19
N THR A 17 4.66 -3.85 -21.47
CA THR A 17 4.89 -4.39 -22.82
C THR A 17 3.88 -5.46 -23.18
N GLU A 18 3.48 -6.31 -22.25
CA GLU A 18 2.44 -7.32 -22.43
C GLU A 18 1.06 -6.71 -22.62
N GLU A 19 0.62 -5.85 -21.69
CA GLU A 19 -0.71 -5.22 -21.72
C GLU A 19 -0.96 -4.40 -23.00
N ASN A 20 0.07 -3.71 -23.48
CA ASN A 20 -0.05 -2.81 -24.63
C ASN A 20 0.46 -3.43 -25.93
N GLN A 21 0.85 -4.72 -25.92
CA GLN A 21 1.39 -5.43 -27.09
C GLN A 21 2.54 -4.65 -27.77
N LEU A 22 3.43 -4.07 -26.95
CA LEU A 22 4.56 -3.29 -27.41
C LEU A 22 5.73 -4.23 -27.84
N PRO A 23 6.70 -3.72 -28.66
CA PRO A 23 7.95 -4.43 -28.90
C PRO A 23 8.61 -4.85 -27.58
N ASN A 24 9.10 -6.08 -27.53
CA ASN A 24 9.53 -6.72 -26.28
C ASN A 24 10.91 -7.40 -26.35
N ASP A 25 11.81 -6.85 -27.13
CA ASP A 25 13.16 -7.36 -27.38
C ASP A 25 14.00 -7.53 -26.10
N LEU A 26 13.64 -6.86 -25.00
CA LEU A 26 14.30 -6.99 -23.71
C LEU A 26 13.66 -8.03 -22.78
N ASN A 27 12.47 -8.55 -23.10
CA ASN A 27 11.71 -9.41 -22.18
C ASN A 27 12.47 -10.66 -21.75
N GLU A 28 13.17 -11.32 -22.69
CA GLU A 28 13.96 -12.52 -22.39
C GLU A 28 15.11 -12.20 -21.42
N ALA A 29 15.88 -11.15 -21.72
CA ALA A 29 17.00 -10.72 -20.88
C ALA A 29 16.53 -10.24 -19.49
N ILE A 30 15.38 -9.56 -19.40
CA ILE A 30 14.79 -9.10 -18.13
C ILE A 30 14.35 -10.31 -17.31
N ASN A 31 13.64 -11.28 -17.90
CA ASN A 31 13.22 -12.49 -17.19
C ASN A 31 14.42 -13.29 -16.68
N GLU A 32 15.47 -13.42 -17.50
CA GLU A 32 16.71 -14.06 -17.06
C GLU A 32 17.31 -13.36 -15.83
N ARG A 33 17.36 -12.02 -15.85
CA ARG A 33 17.89 -11.24 -14.71
C ARG A 33 17.02 -11.38 -13.47
N LEU A 34 15.70 -11.30 -13.60
CA LEU A 34 14.76 -11.48 -12.49
C LEU A 34 14.93 -12.83 -11.80
N ASN A 35 15.16 -13.92 -12.59
CA ASN A 35 15.37 -15.26 -12.06
C ASN A 35 16.69 -15.42 -11.26
N HIS A 36 17.66 -14.52 -11.48
CA HIS A 36 18.95 -14.53 -10.78
C HIS A 36 19.07 -13.46 -9.70
N MET A 37 18.02 -12.65 -9.50
CA MET A 37 18.02 -11.63 -8.44
C MET A 37 17.90 -12.28 -7.06
N PRO A 38 18.69 -11.81 -6.07
CA PRO A 38 18.58 -12.32 -4.71
C PRO A 38 17.19 -12.05 -4.14
N GLU A 39 16.66 -13.03 -3.40
CA GLU A 39 15.43 -12.90 -2.67
C GLU A 39 15.62 -12.05 -1.40
N LEU A 40 14.53 -11.48 -0.89
CA LEU A 40 14.52 -10.79 0.40
C LEU A 40 14.87 -11.77 1.52
N GLN A 41 15.75 -11.37 2.41
CA GLN A 41 16.23 -12.20 3.51
C GLN A 41 15.79 -11.64 4.86
N ILE A 42 15.59 -12.54 5.82
CA ILE A 42 15.32 -12.21 7.22
C ILE A 42 16.64 -12.31 7.98
N GLY A 43 17.03 -11.22 8.64
CA GLY A 43 18.26 -11.14 9.40
C GLY A 43 18.14 -11.72 10.82
N LYS A 44 19.24 -11.70 11.55
CA LYS A 44 19.41 -12.32 12.89
C LYS A 44 18.50 -11.76 13.98
N TYR A 45 17.91 -10.58 13.76
CA TYR A 45 16.95 -9.97 14.68
C TYR A 45 15.49 -10.19 14.25
N GLY A 46 15.28 -11.01 13.21
CA GLY A 46 13.95 -11.22 12.63
C GLY A 46 13.47 -10.08 11.71
N GLN A 47 14.33 -9.10 11.41
CA GLN A 47 14.05 -7.97 10.55
C GLN A 47 14.28 -8.32 9.06
N ILE A 48 13.73 -7.54 8.13
CA ILE A 48 14.17 -7.56 6.73
C ILE A 48 15.62 -7.10 6.66
N GLN A 49 16.48 -7.90 6.04
CA GLN A 49 17.90 -7.62 5.92
C GLN A 49 18.11 -6.45 4.94
N GLU A 50 18.87 -5.43 5.38
CA GLU A 50 19.10 -4.23 4.58
C GLU A 50 20.20 -4.40 3.53
N TRP A 51 21.22 -5.18 3.87
CA TRP A 51 22.43 -5.39 3.08
C TRP A 51 22.55 -6.85 2.60
N SER A 52 23.46 -7.12 1.66
CA SER A 52 23.77 -8.49 1.23
C SER A 52 24.28 -9.41 2.35
N GLU A 53 24.89 -8.81 3.36
CA GLU A 53 25.33 -9.48 4.57
C GLU A 53 24.54 -8.96 5.78
N ASP A 54 24.31 -9.80 6.79
CA ASP A 54 23.56 -9.43 7.99
C ASP A 54 24.44 -8.67 8.99
N TYR A 55 24.84 -7.45 8.62
CA TYR A 55 25.62 -6.55 9.46
C TYR A 55 24.85 -6.06 10.67
N ASP A 56 25.56 -5.69 11.73
CA ASP A 56 25.00 -4.90 12.81
C ASP A 56 24.81 -3.46 12.36
N GLU A 57 23.64 -2.92 12.62
CA GLU A 57 23.32 -1.55 12.28
C GLU A 57 24.12 -0.57 13.16
N VAL A 58 24.84 0.36 12.54
CA VAL A 58 25.56 1.42 13.26
C VAL A 58 24.58 2.35 13.99
N GLU A 59 23.41 2.60 13.39
CA GLU A 59 22.33 3.42 13.93
C GLU A 59 20.99 2.69 13.81
N PRO A 60 20.65 1.81 14.79
CA PRO A 60 19.42 1.00 14.73
C PRO A 60 18.14 1.81 14.66
N GLY A 61 18.15 3.08 15.13
CA GLY A 61 17.04 4.03 15.07
C GLY A 61 17.08 4.98 13.86
N HIS A 62 17.86 4.66 12.83
CA HIS A 62 17.94 5.52 11.65
C HIS A 62 16.57 5.75 11.03
N ARG A 63 16.27 7.02 10.66
CA ARG A 63 14.97 7.42 10.13
C ARG A 63 14.64 6.86 8.75
N HIS A 64 15.67 6.49 7.96
CA HIS A 64 15.49 5.80 6.69
C HIS A 64 15.29 4.32 6.92
N ILE A 65 14.27 3.74 6.28
CA ILE A 65 13.91 2.31 6.36
C ILE A 65 13.83 1.76 4.94
N SER A 66 14.92 1.94 4.19
CA SER A 66 15.01 1.69 2.75
C SER A 66 14.71 0.24 2.37
N GLN A 67 15.03 -0.73 3.25
CA GLN A 67 14.74 -2.15 3.06
C GLN A 67 13.25 -2.48 3.10
N LEU A 68 12.38 -1.54 3.46
CA LEU A 68 10.94 -1.70 3.39
C LEU A 68 10.30 -1.07 2.14
N PHE A 69 11.10 -0.66 1.15
CA PHE A 69 10.59 -0.30 -0.18
C PHE A 69 9.75 -1.45 -0.77
N ALA A 70 10.15 -2.69 -0.52
CA ALA A 70 9.41 -3.89 -0.93
C ALA A 70 8.00 -3.99 -0.32
N LEU A 71 7.77 -3.45 0.90
CA LEU A 71 6.46 -3.39 1.53
C LEU A 71 5.63 -2.24 0.94
N TYR A 72 6.20 -1.05 0.90
CA TYR A 72 5.63 0.15 0.31
C TYR A 72 6.75 1.01 -0.30
N PRO A 73 6.61 1.49 -1.54
CA PRO A 73 5.42 1.40 -2.40
C PRO A 73 5.31 0.13 -3.26
N ALA A 74 6.36 -0.69 -3.40
CA ALA A 74 6.43 -1.75 -4.39
C ALA A 74 5.40 -2.88 -4.20
N GLY A 75 4.97 -3.20 -2.97
CA GLY A 75 4.02 -4.27 -2.73
C GLY A 75 4.56 -5.68 -3.03
N GLN A 76 5.89 -5.85 -2.96
CA GLN A 76 6.56 -7.15 -3.07
C GLN A 76 6.39 -7.97 -1.78
N ILE A 77 6.29 -7.28 -0.63
CA ILE A 77 5.89 -7.87 0.66
C ILE A 77 4.39 -7.62 0.83
N ARG A 78 3.62 -8.69 1.05
CA ARG A 78 2.15 -8.62 1.18
C ARG A 78 1.67 -9.59 2.23
N MET A 79 0.67 -9.19 3.01
CA MET A 79 0.05 -10.03 4.05
C MET A 79 -0.58 -11.31 3.47
N ASP A 80 -1.14 -11.25 2.26
CA ASP A 80 -1.82 -12.38 1.60
C ASP A 80 -0.88 -13.31 0.82
N LYS A 81 0.35 -12.88 0.49
CA LYS A 81 1.29 -13.66 -0.34
C LYS A 81 2.58 -14.04 0.37
N THR A 82 3.09 -13.17 1.24
CA THR A 82 4.40 -13.32 1.89
C THR A 82 4.32 -13.02 3.39
N PRO A 83 3.51 -13.76 4.17
CA PRO A 83 3.25 -13.44 5.58
C PRO A 83 4.50 -13.47 6.46
N GLU A 84 5.48 -14.33 6.16
CA GLU A 84 6.76 -14.37 6.89
C GLU A 84 7.58 -13.08 6.69
N LEU A 85 7.67 -12.60 5.45
CA LEU A 85 8.34 -11.33 5.15
C LEU A 85 7.56 -10.13 5.73
N ALA A 86 6.22 -10.20 5.75
CA ALA A 86 5.40 -9.18 6.40
C ALA A 86 5.67 -9.13 7.92
N GLN A 87 5.81 -10.26 8.57
CA GLN A 87 6.21 -10.32 9.99
C GLN A 87 7.62 -9.75 10.20
N ALA A 88 8.57 -10.06 9.32
CA ALA A 88 9.92 -9.51 9.38
C ALA A 88 9.95 -8.00 9.12
N ALA A 89 9.09 -7.50 8.23
CA ALA A 89 8.90 -6.06 8.02
C ALA A 89 8.38 -5.37 9.29
N LYS A 90 7.43 -6.00 10.00
CA LYS A 90 6.96 -5.52 11.31
C LYS A 90 8.09 -5.44 12.33
N GLN A 91 8.92 -6.48 12.43
CA GLN A 91 10.11 -6.47 13.30
C GLN A 91 11.09 -5.34 12.93
N THR A 92 11.25 -5.07 11.63
CA THR A 92 12.08 -3.94 11.16
C THR A 92 11.56 -2.61 11.70
N ILE A 93 10.26 -2.36 11.59
CA ILE A 93 9.62 -1.12 12.07
C ILE A 93 9.77 -1.00 13.59
N GLU A 94 9.38 -2.04 14.33
CA GLU A 94 9.44 -2.07 15.79
C GLU A 94 10.86 -1.82 16.30
N ARG A 95 11.88 -2.42 15.63
CA ARG A 95 13.27 -2.18 15.94
C ARG A 95 13.68 -0.72 15.70
N ARG A 96 13.34 -0.12 14.54
CA ARG A 96 13.61 1.30 14.25
C ARG A 96 12.97 2.22 15.30
N LEU A 97 11.70 2.00 15.62
CA LEU A 97 10.96 2.80 16.60
C LEU A 97 11.53 2.66 18.01
N LYS A 98 11.91 1.45 18.44
CA LYS A 98 12.52 1.19 19.75
C LYS A 98 13.79 2.03 19.99
N TYR A 99 14.54 2.33 18.93
CA TYR A 99 15.76 3.13 19.00
C TYR A 99 15.55 4.60 18.55
N GLY A 100 14.30 5.08 18.50
CA GLY A 100 13.96 6.49 18.30
C GLY A 100 13.79 6.91 16.83
N GLY A 101 13.66 5.98 15.89
CA GLY A 101 13.37 6.29 14.48
C GLY A 101 11.92 6.73 14.25
N GLY A 102 11.64 7.23 13.04
CA GLY A 102 10.27 7.51 12.58
C GLY A 102 9.56 8.67 13.29
N HIS A 103 10.27 9.66 13.78
CA HIS A 103 9.72 10.74 14.62
C HIS A 103 9.44 12.06 13.88
N THR A 104 9.85 12.19 12.64
CA THR A 104 9.68 13.43 11.86
C THR A 104 8.76 13.21 10.66
N GLY A 105 8.20 14.28 10.12
CA GLY A 105 7.26 14.37 9.02
C GLY A 105 7.25 13.19 8.05
N TRP A 106 8.10 13.19 7.03
CA TRP A 106 8.10 12.13 6.02
C TRP A 106 8.45 10.74 6.59
N SER A 107 9.32 10.66 7.60
CA SER A 107 9.65 9.37 8.21
C SER A 107 8.47 8.82 9.04
N LYS A 108 7.70 9.69 9.69
CA LYS A 108 6.45 9.33 10.35
C LYS A 108 5.40 8.86 9.33
N ALA A 109 5.27 9.55 8.20
CA ALA A 109 4.37 9.16 7.11
C ALA A 109 4.69 7.75 6.56
N TRP A 110 5.97 7.40 6.43
CA TRP A 110 6.39 6.04 6.05
C TRP A 110 5.94 5.00 7.08
N ILE A 111 6.06 5.28 8.38
CA ILE A 111 5.59 4.37 9.44
C ILE A 111 4.07 4.13 9.33
N ILE A 112 3.30 5.17 9.02
CA ILE A 112 1.85 5.05 8.80
C ILE A 112 1.57 4.09 7.64
N LEU A 113 2.23 4.29 6.49
CA LEU A 113 2.09 3.48 5.29
C LEU A 113 2.48 2.01 5.53
N PHE A 114 3.58 1.78 6.23
CA PHE A 114 4.03 0.43 6.57
C PHE A 114 3.03 -0.30 7.46
N TYR A 115 2.55 0.33 8.53
CA TYR A 115 1.55 -0.27 9.40
C TYR A 115 0.22 -0.49 8.69
N ALA A 116 -0.21 0.43 7.81
CA ALA A 116 -1.40 0.22 6.99
C ALA A 116 -1.26 -1.03 6.11
N ARG A 117 -0.11 -1.20 5.42
CA ARG A 117 0.18 -2.38 4.57
C ARG A 117 0.30 -3.68 5.35
N LEU A 118 0.65 -3.62 6.62
CA LEU A 118 0.70 -4.76 7.55
C LEU A 118 -0.63 -5.02 8.26
N TRP A 119 -1.69 -4.27 7.93
CA TRP A 119 -3.02 -4.34 8.55
C TRP A 119 -3.04 -4.05 10.06
N GLU A 120 -1.99 -3.39 10.56
CA GLU A 120 -1.85 -2.94 11.94
C GLU A 120 -2.61 -1.62 12.15
N LYS A 121 -3.93 -1.72 12.08
CA LYS A 121 -4.87 -0.59 12.00
C LYS A 121 -4.72 0.46 13.11
N GLU A 122 -4.52 0.04 14.35
CA GLU A 122 -4.42 0.97 15.49
C GLU A 122 -3.04 1.66 15.53
N GLU A 123 -1.97 0.96 15.15
CA GLU A 123 -0.64 1.56 15.05
C GLU A 123 -0.58 2.55 13.87
N ALA A 124 -1.16 2.23 12.72
CA ALA A 124 -1.27 3.16 11.60
C ALA A 124 -2.03 4.43 12.01
N TRP A 125 -3.18 4.27 12.65
CA TRP A 125 -4.01 5.38 13.12
C TRP A 125 -3.34 6.23 14.19
N LYS A 126 -2.67 5.60 15.16
CA LYS A 126 -1.89 6.28 16.20
C LYS A 126 -0.81 7.16 15.58
N ASN A 127 -0.02 6.60 14.65
CA ASN A 127 1.04 7.34 13.98
C ASN A 127 0.51 8.47 13.09
N LEU A 128 -0.68 8.31 12.47
CA LEU A 128 -1.34 9.40 11.75
C LEU A 128 -1.74 10.55 12.68
N LYS A 129 -2.31 10.24 13.83
CA LYS A 129 -2.62 11.27 14.84
C LYS A 129 -1.36 11.99 15.32
N GLU A 130 -0.30 11.26 15.61
CA GLU A 130 0.99 11.82 16.01
C GLU A 130 1.60 12.70 14.90
N LEU A 131 1.47 12.35 13.63
CA LEU A 131 1.88 13.18 12.50
C LEU A 131 1.16 14.54 12.54
N LEU A 132 -0.17 14.51 12.72
CA LEU A 132 -0.99 15.73 12.77
C LEU A 132 -0.72 16.57 14.01
N GLU A 133 -0.46 15.94 15.16
CA GLU A 133 -0.27 16.63 16.44
C GLU A 133 1.13 17.22 16.60
N TYR A 134 2.18 16.49 16.19
CA TYR A 134 3.57 16.85 16.49
C TYR A 134 4.42 17.25 15.29
N ALA A 135 4.03 16.80 14.10
CA ALA A 135 4.81 17.03 12.88
C ALA A 135 4.02 17.77 11.79
N THR A 136 3.00 18.52 12.17
CA THR A 136 2.20 19.35 11.28
C THR A 136 2.00 20.73 11.87
N LEU A 137 2.26 21.78 11.08
CA LEU A 137 2.07 23.18 11.46
C LEU A 137 0.60 23.58 11.36
N ASN A 138 0.22 24.72 11.96
CA ASN A 138 -1.16 25.24 11.93
C ASN A 138 -1.71 25.50 10.52
N ASN A 139 -0.86 25.69 9.54
CA ASN A 139 -1.21 25.81 8.12
C ASN A 139 -1.29 24.46 7.40
N LEU A 140 -1.24 23.36 8.14
CA LEU A 140 -1.23 21.97 7.68
C LEU A 140 0.04 21.54 6.93
N PHE A 141 1.07 22.36 6.88
CA PHE A 141 2.35 21.93 6.33
C PHE A 141 3.07 20.97 7.28
N ASP A 142 3.66 19.95 6.71
CA ASP A 142 4.53 19.02 7.41
C ASP A 142 5.74 19.76 8.03
N ASN A 143 6.17 19.32 9.19
CA ASN A 143 7.30 19.86 9.90
C ASN A 143 8.41 18.84 10.06
N HIS A 144 9.43 18.99 9.22
CA HIS A 144 10.65 18.19 9.32
C HIS A 144 11.87 19.05 9.59
N PRO A 145 11.80 20.23 10.10
CA PRO A 145 12.58 21.43 9.82
C PRO A 145 13.80 21.21 8.88
N PRO A 146 13.82 21.80 7.63
CA PRO A 146 12.74 22.62 7.05
C PRO A 146 11.57 21.81 6.53
N PHE A 147 10.47 22.46 6.16
CA PHE A 147 9.30 21.86 5.51
C PHE A 147 9.66 20.96 4.34
N GLN A 148 9.04 19.80 4.29
CA GLN A 148 9.11 18.83 3.19
C GLN A 148 7.72 18.30 2.90
N ILE A 149 7.21 18.51 1.68
CA ILE A 149 5.84 18.12 1.28
C ILE A 149 5.58 16.62 1.36
N ASP A 150 6.65 15.82 1.40
CA ASP A 150 6.61 14.35 1.47
C ASP A 150 5.75 13.85 2.64
N GLY A 151 5.86 14.49 3.81
CA GLY A 151 5.05 14.12 4.98
C GLY A 151 3.56 14.36 4.77
N ASN A 152 3.20 15.44 4.07
CA ASN A 152 1.81 15.72 3.70
C ASN A 152 1.24 14.67 2.76
N PHE A 153 1.96 14.38 1.67
CA PHE A 153 1.51 13.37 0.70
C PHE A 153 1.49 11.97 1.31
N GLY A 154 2.54 11.62 2.05
CA GLY A 154 2.63 10.31 2.70
C GLY A 154 1.58 10.12 3.80
N GLY A 155 1.25 11.17 4.57
CA GLY A 155 0.18 11.13 5.56
C GLY A 155 -1.20 10.93 4.93
N ALA A 156 -1.51 11.67 3.84
CA ALA A 156 -2.75 11.50 3.08
C ALA A 156 -2.84 10.09 2.45
N CYS A 157 -1.73 9.64 1.84
CA CYS A 157 -1.65 8.31 1.25
C CYS A 157 -1.80 7.22 2.32
N GLY A 158 -1.20 7.40 3.51
CA GLY A 158 -1.34 6.47 4.63
C GLY A 158 -2.79 6.28 5.09
N LEU A 159 -3.57 7.38 5.13
CA LEU A 159 -5.00 7.29 5.40
C LEU A 159 -5.74 6.49 4.31
N LEU A 160 -5.42 6.73 3.04
CA LEU A 160 -6.03 5.97 1.94
C LEU A 160 -5.65 4.48 1.99
N GLU A 161 -4.40 4.15 2.29
CA GLU A 161 -3.93 2.77 2.43
C GLU A 161 -4.58 2.01 3.60
N MET A 162 -5.06 2.71 4.63
CA MET A 162 -5.89 2.08 5.68
C MET A 162 -7.27 1.67 5.15
N LEU A 163 -7.80 2.39 4.16
CA LEU A 163 -9.13 2.18 3.59
C LEU A 163 -9.12 1.29 2.36
N ILE A 164 -8.13 1.44 1.47
CA ILE A 164 -8.07 0.75 0.19
C ILE A 164 -6.61 0.44 -0.14
N GLN A 165 -6.30 -0.84 -0.39
CA GLN A 165 -4.98 -1.26 -0.90
C GLN A 165 -5.14 -1.89 -2.28
N ASP A 166 -4.55 -1.24 -3.29
CA ASP A 166 -4.67 -1.63 -4.68
C ASP A 166 -3.37 -2.24 -5.20
N TYR A 167 -3.41 -3.53 -5.53
CA TYR A 167 -2.32 -4.31 -6.11
C TYR A 167 -2.57 -4.66 -7.60
N SER A 168 -3.41 -3.90 -8.29
CA SER A 168 -3.88 -4.11 -9.66
C SER A 168 -4.81 -5.33 -9.81
N ASP A 169 -4.35 -6.53 -9.47
CA ASP A 169 -5.11 -7.77 -9.51
C ASP A 169 -6.13 -7.90 -8.37
N LYS A 170 -5.76 -7.39 -7.20
CA LYS A 170 -6.58 -7.40 -5.97
C LYS A 170 -6.67 -6.02 -5.35
N VAL A 171 -7.88 -5.65 -4.95
CA VAL A 171 -8.19 -4.41 -4.24
C VAL A 171 -8.79 -4.78 -2.89
N PHE A 172 -8.01 -4.60 -1.82
CA PHE A 172 -8.46 -4.84 -0.45
C PHE A 172 -9.23 -3.62 0.06
N LEU A 173 -10.41 -3.88 0.60
CA LEU A 173 -11.32 -2.87 1.13
C LEU A 173 -11.31 -2.89 2.65
N LEU A 174 -11.05 -1.73 3.26
CA LEU A 174 -10.95 -1.52 4.70
C LEU A 174 -9.92 -2.42 5.42
N PRO A 175 -8.75 -2.74 4.81
CA PRO A 175 -7.82 -3.74 5.36
C PRO A 175 -7.23 -3.31 6.70
N ALA A 176 -7.11 -2.00 6.95
CA ALA A 176 -6.56 -1.45 8.18
C ALA A 176 -7.47 -0.37 8.79
N LEU A 177 -8.79 -0.57 8.73
CA LEU A 177 -9.77 0.38 9.27
C LEU A 177 -9.65 0.47 10.79
N PRO A 178 -9.29 1.64 11.37
CA PRO A 178 -9.18 1.80 12.82
C PRO A 178 -10.56 1.80 13.50
N ASN A 179 -10.60 1.37 14.76
CA ASN A 179 -11.85 1.30 15.54
C ASN A 179 -12.54 2.66 15.75
N SER A 180 -11.84 3.77 15.52
CA SER A 180 -12.39 5.11 15.60
C SER A 180 -13.06 5.61 14.31
N LEU A 181 -12.91 4.90 13.19
CA LEU A 181 -13.49 5.27 11.89
C LEU A 181 -14.53 4.25 11.39
N LEU A 182 -15.39 3.76 12.28
CA LEU A 182 -16.37 2.72 11.94
C LEU A 182 -17.42 3.16 10.92
N ASN A 183 -17.57 4.44 10.66
CA ASN A 183 -18.51 4.97 9.67
C ASN A 183 -17.82 6.01 8.81
N GLY A 184 -18.05 5.97 7.50
CA GLY A 184 -17.49 6.95 6.59
C GLY A 184 -17.83 6.69 5.14
N GLU A 185 -17.28 7.56 4.29
CA GLU A 185 -17.33 7.42 2.84
C GLU A 185 -16.06 7.97 2.20
N VAL A 186 -15.69 7.39 1.08
CA VAL A 186 -14.63 7.88 0.21
C VAL A 186 -15.12 7.82 -1.22
N ASN A 187 -14.81 8.85 -2.01
CA ASN A 187 -15.28 8.96 -3.38
C ASN A 187 -14.14 9.31 -4.33
N GLY A 188 -14.21 8.80 -5.56
CA GLY A 188 -13.30 9.17 -6.63
C GLY A 188 -11.93 8.50 -6.54
N ILE A 189 -11.80 7.35 -5.89
CA ILE A 189 -10.53 6.63 -5.80
C ILE A 189 -10.20 5.96 -7.13
N CYS A 190 -9.14 6.42 -7.77
CA CYS A 190 -8.64 5.84 -9.01
C CYS A 190 -7.84 4.57 -8.72
N LEU A 191 -8.32 3.44 -9.26
CA LEU A 191 -7.66 2.15 -9.14
C LEU A 191 -6.65 1.94 -10.27
N LYS A 192 -5.54 1.25 -9.99
CA LYS A 192 -4.50 0.86 -10.97
C LYS A 192 -5.09 0.07 -12.15
N SER A 193 -6.10 -0.75 -11.89
CA SER A 193 -6.83 -1.52 -12.89
C SER A 193 -7.57 -0.66 -13.93
N GLY A 194 -7.75 0.65 -13.69
CA GLY A 194 -8.47 1.56 -14.58
C GLY A 194 -9.97 1.67 -14.26
N ALA A 195 -10.31 1.69 -12.99
CA ALA A 195 -11.66 2.00 -12.53
C ALA A 195 -11.62 3.12 -11.48
N VAL A 196 -12.74 3.76 -11.25
CA VAL A 196 -12.96 4.73 -10.18
C VAL A 196 -13.94 4.12 -9.17
N LEU A 197 -13.53 4.11 -7.91
CA LEU A 197 -14.27 3.51 -6.80
C LEU A 197 -14.77 4.58 -5.85
N ASP A 198 -16.05 4.49 -5.50
CA ASP A 198 -16.65 5.16 -4.34
C ASP A 198 -17.11 4.08 -3.37
N MET A 199 -16.93 4.33 -2.08
CA MET A 199 -17.23 3.36 -1.05
C MET A 199 -17.82 4.05 0.18
N LYS A 200 -18.88 3.44 0.74
CA LYS A 200 -19.43 3.78 2.05
C LYS A 200 -19.33 2.59 2.98
N TRP A 201 -19.04 2.88 4.24
CA TRP A 201 -19.01 1.84 5.27
C TRP A 201 -19.74 2.33 6.52
N LYS A 202 -20.31 1.36 7.22
CA LYS A 202 -21.06 1.57 8.44
C LYS A 202 -20.76 0.46 9.45
N GLU A 203 -20.52 0.83 10.69
CA GLU A 203 -20.19 -0.12 11.77
C GLU A 203 -19.00 -1.03 11.41
N GLY A 204 -18.01 -0.48 10.68
CA GLY A 204 -16.84 -1.20 10.24
C GLY A 204 -17.02 -2.10 9.02
N ASN A 205 -18.21 -2.16 8.45
CA ASN A 205 -18.53 -3.02 7.30
C ASN A 205 -18.87 -2.20 6.07
N ILE A 206 -18.57 -2.74 4.89
CA ILE A 206 -18.99 -2.13 3.63
C ILE A 206 -20.53 -2.05 3.60
N ASP A 207 -21.06 -0.88 3.27
CA ASP A 207 -22.50 -0.65 3.09
C ASP A 207 -22.86 -0.52 1.61
N GLU A 208 -22.07 0.26 0.86
CA GLU A 208 -22.31 0.51 -0.57
C GLU A 208 -20.99 0.75 -1.30
N ILE A 209 -20.88 0.20 -2.50
CA ILE A 209 -19.78 0.47 -3.43
C ILE A 209 -20.36 0.88 -4.77
N ARG A 210 -19.76 1.91 -5.39
CA ARG A 210 -19.94 2.24 -6.80
C ARG A 210 -18.60 2.14 -7.50
N ILE A 211 -18.54 1.42 -8.61
CA ILE A 211 -17.35 1.31 -9.44
C ILE A 211 -17.69 1.67 -10.86
N THR A 212 -16.91 2.58 -11.45
CA THR A 212 -17.03 2.98 -12.86
C THR A 212 -15.72 2.69 -13.57
N ALA A 213 -15.75 1.83 -14.57
CA ALA A 213 -14.58 1.48 -15.38
C ALA A 213 -14.24 2.63 -16.35
N THR A 214 -12.98 3.06 -16.39
CA THR A 214 -12.47 4.06 -17.34
C THR A 214 -11.87 3.41 -18.59
N ARG A 215 -11.55 2.11 -18.50
CA ARG A 215 -11.13 1.21 -19.57
C ARG A 215 -11.67 -0.19 -19.29
N ASP A 216 -11.56 -1.11 -20.25
CA ASP A 216 -11.84 -2.52 -19.97
C ASP A 216 -10.89 -2.98 -18.85
N CYS A 217 -11.42 -3.56 -17.79
CA CYS A 217 -10.62 -3.93 -16.63
C CYS A 217 -11.14 -5.20 -15.94
N LYS A 218 -10.19 -5.87 -15.26
CA LYS A 218 -10.45 -7.08 -14.50
C LYS A 218 -9.64 -7.00 -13.21
N PHE A 219 -10.29 -7.19 -12.07
CA PHE A 219 -9.67 -7.23 -10.74
C PHE A 219 -10.60 -7.89 -9.74
N THR A 220 -10.09 -8.20 -8.57
CA THR A 220 -10.86 -8.83 -7.48
C THR A 220 -10.96 -7.87 -6.30
N LEU A 221 -12.18 -7.55 -5.86
CA LEU A 221 -12.38 -6.91 -4.56
C LEU A 221 -12.20 -7.95 -3.47
N VAL A 222 -11.50 -7.57 -2.40
CA VAL A 222 -11.18 -8.45 -1.27
C VAL A 222 -11.63 -7.82 0.03
N THR A 223 -12.42 -8.58 0.80
CA THR A 223 -12.75 -8.34 2.20
C THR A 223 -12.45 -9.64 2.96
N GLU A 224 -13.40 -10.21 3.69
CA GLU A 224 -13.33 -11.59 4.19
C GLU A 224 -13.48 -12.62 3.05
N GLU A 225 -14.12 -12.21 1.95
CA GLU A 225 -14.32 -13.00 0.72
C GLU A 225 -13.75 -12.27 -0.49
N GLU A 226 -13.61 -13.00 -1.59
CA GLU A 226 -13.10 -12.48 -2.87
C GLU A 226 -14.25 -12.33 -3.88
N TYR A 227 -14.34 -11.15 -4.51
CA TYR A 227 -15.40 -10.80 -5.48
C TYR A 227 -14.76 -10.37 -6.80
N PRO A 228 -14.61 -11.31 -7.76
CA PRO A 228 -14.03 -10.98 -9.07
C PRO A 228 -14.95 -10.09 -9.89
N LEU A 229 -14.39 -9.06 -10.50
CA LEU A 229 -15.08 -8.12 -11.36
C LEU A 229 -14.45 -8.09 -12.76
N HIS A 230 -15.30 -8.06 -13.78
CA HIS A 230 -14.94 -7.86 -15.18
C HIS A 230 -15.84 -6.76 -15.72
N LEU A 231 -15.25 -5.59 -15.97
CA LEU A 231 -15.99 -4.42 -16.38
C LEU A 231 -15.53 -3.95 -17.76
N LYS A 232 -16.49 -3.55 -18.59
CA LYS A 232 -16.22 -2.88 -19.84
C LYS A 232 -16.07 -1.38 -19.59
N LYS A 233 -15.30 -0.70 -20.45
CA LYS A 233 -15.18 0.75 -20.42
C LYS A 233 -16.56 1.40 -20.29
N ASP A 234 -16.64 2.43 -19.46
CA ASP A 234 -17.84 3.21 -19.12
C ASP A 234 -18.95 2.40 -18.39
N GLN A 235 -18.73 1.13 -18.10
CA GLN A 235 -19.62 0.35 -17.25
C GLN A 235 -19.56 0.83 -15.80
N THR A 236 -20.73 0.99 -15.18
CA THR A 236 -20.86 1.28 -13.74
C THR A 236 -21.64 0.18 -13.07
N VAL A 237 -21.11 -0.34 -11.95
CA VAL A 237 -21.77 -1.30 -11.08
C VAL A 237 -22.00 -0.67 -9.71
N PHE A 238 -23.10 -1.07 -9.08
CA PHE A 238 -23.45 -0.72 -7.70
C PHE A 238 -23.57 -2.02 -6.91
N LEU A 239 -22.77 -2.15 -5.85
CA LEU A 239 -22.78 -3.32 -4.97
C LEU A 239 -23.33 -2.93 -3.61
N ASP A 240 -24.17 -3.80 -3.05
CA ASP A 240 -24.65 -3.66 -1.68
C ASP A 240 -23.67 -4.29 -0.67
N LYS A 241 -24.01 -4.26 0.61
CA LYS A 241 -23.20 -4.83 1.69
C LYS A 241 -22.90 -6.34 1.55
N ASN A 242 -23.62 -7.06 0.68
CA ASN A 242 -23.39 -8.48 0.38
C ASN A 242 -22.71 -8.65 -0.99
N PHE A 243 -22.16 -7.58 -1.55
CA PHE A 243 -21.53 -7.52 -2.89
C PHE A 243 -22.46 -7.98 -4.03
N LYS A 244 -23.79 -7.85 -3.85
CA LYS A 244 -24.76 -8.12 -4.90
C LYS A 244 -25.02 -6.84 -5.69
N GLU A 245 -25.03 -7.00 -7.03
CA GLU A 245 -25.39 -5.87 -7.89
C GLU A 245 -26.81 -5.37 -7.57
N ARG A 246 -26.90 -4.10 -7.24
CA ARG A 246 -28.19 -3.39 -7.22
C ARG A 246 -28.49 -2.92 -8.64
N GLY A 247 -29.63 -3.32 -9.20
CA GLY A 247 -30.13 -2.76 -10.44
C GLY A 247 -30.17 -1.22 -10.35
N ARG A 248 -29.81 -0.52 -11.45
CA ARG A 248 -29.86 0.96 -11.53
C ARG A 248 -31.15 1.47 -10.90
N LYS A 249 -31.05 2.21 -9.80
CA LYS A 249 -32.11 3.16 -9.45
C LYS A 249 -32.06 4.27 -10.52
N THR A 250 -32.82 4.12 -11.59
CA THR A 250 -33.14 5.26 -12.47
C THR A 250 -33.84 6.31 -11.59
N LYS A 251 -33.18 7.46 -11.46
CA LYS A 251 -33.83 8.68 -10.99
C LYS A 251 -34.71 9.25 -12.07
#